data_8673b90944fb6336cd493700b87aff8c
#
_entry.id   8673b90944fb6336cd493700b87aff8c
#
_cell.length_a   1.000
_cell.length_b   1.000
_cell.length_c   1.000
_cell.angle_alpha   90.00
_cell.angle_beta   90.00
_cell.angle_gamma   90.00
#
_symmetry.space_group_name_H-M   'P 1'
#
loop_
_entity.id
_entity.type
_entity.pdbx_description
1 polymer ?
#
loop_
_entity_poly.entity_id
_entity_poly.type
_entity_poly.pdbx_seq_one_letter_code
_entity_poly.pdbx_strand_id
1 'polypeptide(L)'
;MAMTNPLEVFQYEVGDIYDAERRFLRGQQLMVIKATDPELQNLLKEHVEQTRQQIRNLKEVFSLLGQRPKGGTCDGARGLVVEAAKTMEEAATDALRDVLIASAAAKVEHYEIASYRGLVMSAELTGQDQIKSLLEQNLQQEEHAADLLERSAPQLLQKVLLTQPTAGPVPAIQETVVTQPHVANVGQIRPGMAVFGSYAGSVGQVKEVRSTDFLVNRPAKRDVYVPVDAIEEMIGDTIVLKVKADDVDSMGWEKPRII
;
A
#
# COMPACT_ATOMS: atom_id res chain seq x y z
N MET A 1 17.10 -9.72 -11.72
CA MET A 1 17.47 -11.08 -12.16
C MET A 1 16.27 -11.97 -12.07
N ALA A 2 16.09 -12.90 -13.01
CA ALA A 2 15.00 -13.88 -12.91
C ALA A 2 15.29 -14.85 -11.74
N MET A 3 14.28 -15.18 -10.95
CA MET A 3 14.35 -16.25 -9.95
C MET A 3 14.31 -17.60 -10.66
N THR A 4 15.24 -18.50 -10.34
CA THR A 4 15.45 -19.75 -11.09
C THR A 4 15.15 -21.01 -10.28
N ASN A 5 14.97 -20.87 -8.97
CA ASN A 5 14.70 -22.00 -8.07
C ASN A 5 13.81 -21.59 -6.87
N PRO A 6 13.18 -22.53 -6.18
CA PRO A 6 12.29 -22.26 -5.04
C PRO A 6 12.96 -21.51 -3.88
N LEU A 7 14.26 -21.74 -3.63
CA LEU A 7 14.96 -21.07 -2.55
C LEU A 7 15.10 -19.57 -2.83
N GLU A 8 15.38 -19.18 -4.06
CA GLU A 8 15.43 -17.76 -4.45
C GLU A 8 14.07 -17.09 -4.31
N VAL A 9 12.98 -17.79 -4.63
CA VAL A 9 11.61 -17.29 -4.40
C VAL A 9 11.37 -17.12 -2.91
N PHE A 10 11.68 -18.12 -2.09
CA PHE A 10 11.52 -18.03 -0.64
C PHE A 10 12.31 -16.87 -0.04
N GLN A 11 13.57 -16.71 -0.44
CA GLN A 11 14.41 -15.59 0.03
C GLN A 11 13.89 -14.23 -0.41
N TYR A 12 13.33 -14.14 -1.60
CA TYR A 12 12.67 -12.93 -2.10
C TYR A 12 11.45 -12.58 -1.24
N GLU A 13 10.55 -13.54 -1.00
CA GLU A 13 9.35 -13.36 -0.20
C GLU A 13 9.67 -13.00 1.27
N VAL A 14 10.71 -13.62 1.86
CA VAL A 14 11.21 -13.24 3.20
C VAL A 14 11.72 -11.79 3.20
N GLY A 15 12.39 -11.37 2.14
CA GLY A 15 12.87 -10.00 1.97
C GLY A 15 11.73 -9.01 1.80
N ASP A 16 10.68 -9.39 1.07
CA ASP A 16 9.51 -8.57 0.80
C ASP A 16 8.70 -8.33 2.08
N ILE A 17 8.36 -9.40 2.81
CA ILE A 17 7.64 -9.27 4.07
C ILE A 17 8.47 -8.53 5.15
N TYR A 18 9.79 -8.66 5.15
CA TYR A 18 10.63 -7.89 6.06
C TYR A 18 10.60 -6.38 5.80
N ASP A 19 10.52 -5.94 4.53
CA ASP A 19 10.30 -4.52 4.21
C ASP A 19 8.86 -4.10 4.53
N ALA A 20 7.87 -4.96 4.26
CA ALA A 20 6.48 -4.74 4.58
C ALA A 20 6.27 -4.44 6.07
N GLU A 21 6.71 -5.33 6.95
CA GLU A 21 6.67 -5.18 8.41
C GLU A 21 7.25 -3.84 8.90
N ARG A 22 8.38 -3.44 8.34
CA ARG A 22 9.02 -2.16 8.69
C ARG A 22 8.22 -0.94 8.23
N ARG A 23 7.45 -1.07 7.16
CA ARG A 23 6.54 -0.02 6.68
C ARG A 23 5.28 0.00 7.52
N PHE A 24 4.70 -1.17 7.77
CA PHE A 24 3.50 -1.32 8.58
C PHE A 24 3.73 -0.86 10.02
N LEU A 25 4.87 -1.19 10.63
CA LEU A 25 5.23 -0.65 11.95
C LEU A 25 5.13 0.88 12.01
N ARG A 26 5.62 1.59 10.99
CA ARG A 26 5.51 3.06 10.94
C ARG A 26 4.06 3.52 10.71
N GLY A 27 3.33 2.83 9.86
CA GLY A 27 1.91 3.08 9.62
C GLY A 27 1.07 2.87 10.88
N GLN A 28 1.26 1.78 11.57
CA GLN A 28 0.59 1.44 12.84
C GLN A 28 0.89 2.47 13.93
N GLN A 29 2.14 2.93 14.06
CA GLN A 29 2.49 4.00 15.00
C GLN A 29 1.74 5.30 14.71
N LEU A 30 1.53 5.65 13.44
CA LEU A 30 0.71 6.78 13.05
C LEU A 30 -0.77 6.54 13.40
N MET A 31 -1.30 5.34 13.16
CA MET A 31 -2.66 4.95 13.52
C MET A 31 -2.88 5.07 15.03
N VAL A 32 -1.95 4.62 15.87
CA VAL A 32 -2.00 4.79 17.34
C VAL A 32 -2.14 6.25 17.75
N ILE A 33 -1.41 7.15 17.08
CA ILE A 33 -1.46 8.60 17.39
C ILE A 33 -2.78 9.22 16.94
N LYS A 34 -3.34 8.76 15.83
CA LYS A 34 -4.55 9.33 15.20
C LYS A 34 -5.84 8.73 15.73
N ALA A 35 -5.80 7.52 16.27
CA ALA A 35 -6.97 6.86 16.87
C ALA A 35 -7.41 7.60 18.14
N THR A 36 -8.72 7.74 18.31
CA THR A 36 -9.34 8.39 19.47
C THR A 36 -10.14 7.41 20.32
N ASP A 37 -10.60 6.30 19.75
CA ASP A 37 -11.26 5.24 20.48
C ASP A 37 -10.23 4.49 21.36
N PRO A 38 -10.45 4.42 22.72
CA PRO A 38 -9.46 3.83 23.61
C PRO A 38 -9.22 2.33 23.39
N GLU A 39 -10.25 1.57 22.97
CA GLU A 39 -10.14 0.14 22.73
C GLU A 39 -9.33 -0.11 21.46
N LEU A 40 -9.66 0.59 20.37
CA LEU A 40 -8.88 0.55 19.13
C LEU A 40 -7.43 0.97 19.37
N GLN A 41 -7.22 2.06 20.13
CA GLN A 41 -5.88 2.54 20.41
C GLN A 41 -5.04 1.53 21.21
N ASN A 42 -5.65 0.82 22.16
CA ASN A 42 -4.95 -0.22 22.93
C ASN A 42 -4.61 -1.43 22.07
N LEU A 43 -5.54 -1.87 21.22
CA LEU A 43 -5.31 -2.95 20.25
C LEU A 43 -4.13 -2.62 19.33
N LEU A 44 -4.13 -1.42 18.75
CA LEU A 44 -3.04 -0.96 17.89
C LEU A 44 -1.69 -0.87 18.61
N LYS A 45 -1.67 -0.43 19.89
CA LYS A 45 -0.44 -0.39 20.70
C LYS A 45 0.13 -1.79 20.95
N GLU A 46 -0.73 -2.75 21.27
CA GLU A 46 -0.31 -4.14 21.46
C GLU A 46 0.26 -4.70 20.16
N HIS A 47 -0.43 -4.46 19.04
CA HIS A 47 0.02 -4.96 17.74
C HIS A 47 1.34 -4.32 17.29
N VAL A 48 1.61 -3.05 17.58
CA VAL A 48 2.92 -2.42 17.36
C VAL A 48 4.06 -3.18 18.05
N GLU A 49 3.85 -3.72 19.26
CA GLU A 49 4.86 -4.53 19.94
C GLU A 49 5.00 -5.93 19.31
N GLN A 50 3.90 -6.52 18.84
CA GLN A 50 3.92 -7.77 18.08
C GLN A 50 4.71 -7.61 16.77
N THR A 51 4.45 -6.57 15.99
CA THR A 51 5.21 -6.26 14.76
C THR A 51 6.72 -6.08 15.02
N ARG A 52 7.08 -5.47 16.15
CA ARG A 52 8.50 -5.41 16.54
C ARG A 52 9.09 -6.80 16.81
N GLN A 53 8.31 -7.72 17.38
CA GLN A 53 8.75 -9.10 17.58
C GLN A 53 8.86 -9.83 16.23
N GLN A 54 7.92 -9.65 15.34
CA GLN A 54 7.91 -10.25 14.00
C GLN A 54 9.14 -9.83 13.19
N ILE A 55 9.51 -8.56 13.25
CA ILE A 55 10.76 -8.06 12.65
C ILE A 55 11.99 -8.74 13.25
N ARG A 56 11.99 -9.05 14.57
CA ARG A 56 13.10 -9.82 15.19
C ARG A 56 13.12 -11.25 14.71
N ASN A 57 11.95 -11.92 14.64
CA ASN A 57 11.83 -13.27 14.11
C ASN A 57 12.32 -13.36 12.67
N LEU A 58 11.95 -12.39 11.80
CA LEU A 58 12.44 -12.34 10.42
C LEU A 58 13.95 -12.13 10.33
N LYS A 59 14.56 -11.36 11.23
CA LYS A 59 16.04 -11.26 11.31
C LYS A 59 16.69 -12.59 11.67
N GLU A 60 16.07 -13.36 12.54
CA GLU A 60 16.52 -14.71 12.86
C GLU A 60 16.36 -15.66 11.67
N VAL A 61 15.24 -15.58 10.95
CA VAL A 61 15.06 -16.31 9.67
C VAL A 61 16.21 -16.01 8.69
N PHE A 62 16.60 -14.74 8.51
CA PHE A 62 17.75 -14.38 7.68
C PHE A 62 19.05 -15.02 8.20
N SER A 63 19.26 -15.03 9.53
CA SER A 63 20.42 -15.66 10.16
C SER A 63 20.50 -17.16 9.86
N LEU A 64 19.36 -17.86 10.00
CA LEU A 64 19.24 -19.30 9.69
C LEU A 64 19.46 -19.59 8.20
N LEU A 65 19.13 -18.67 7.32
CA LEU A 65 19.42 -18.75 5.88
C LEU A 65 20.87 -18.38 5.53
N GLY A 66 21.71 -18.02 6.51
CA GLY A 66 23.09 -17.58 6.29
C GLY A 66 23.17 -16.21 5.59
N GLN A 67 22.15 -15.38 5.70
CA GLN A 67 22.05 -14.09 5.03
C GLN A 67 21.96 -12.92 6.02
N ARG A 68 22.32 -11.73 5.53
CA ARG A 68 22.03 -10.49 6.26
C ARG A 68 20.58 -10.06 5.95
N PRO A 69 19.85 -9.49 6.93
CA PRO A 69 18.55 -8.92 6.68
C PRO A 69 18.59 -7.91 5.53
N LYS A 70 17.94 -8.24 4.43
CA LYS A 70 17.85 -7.40 3.25
C LYS A 70 16.41 -7.44 2.75
N GLY A 71 15.70 -6.32 2.85
CA GLY A 71 14.43 -6.12 2.19
C GLY A 71 14.61 -5.59 0.77
N GLY A 72 13.73 -5.99 -0.12
CA GLY A 72 13.44 -5.26 -1.34
C GLY A 72 12.60 -4.02 -1.05
N THR A 73 11.91 -3.48 -2.06
CA THR A 73 10.83 -2.53 -1.87
C THR A 73 9.52 -3.28 -2.03
N CYS A 74 8.79 -3.47 -0.94
CA CYS A 74 7.45 -4.03 -1.00
C CYS A 74 6.47 -2.95 -1.45
N ASP A 75 6.08 -2.99 -2.72
CA ASP A 75 5.16 -2.00 -3.30
C ASP A 75 3.73 -2.19 -2.77
N GLY A 76 3.31 -3.42 -2.46
CA GLY A 76 2.03 -3.71 -1.82
C GLY A 76 1.90 -3.03 -0.46
N ALA A 77 2.88 -3.22 0.42
CA ALA A 77 2.90 -2.57 1.74
C ALA A 77 2.98 -1.04 1.63
N ARG A 78 3.78 -0.53 0.68
CA ARG A 78 3.84 0.91 0.41
C ARG A 78 2.47 1.47 0.03
N GLY A 79 1.75 0.79 -0.87
CA GLY A 79 0.42 1.19 -1.31
C GLY A 79 -0.58 1.23 -0.16
N LEU A 80 -0.63 0.18 0.67
CA LEU A 80 -1.51 0.10 1.83
C LEU A 80 -1.24 1.21 2.85
N VAL A 81 0.03 1.51 3.15
CA VAL A 81 0.39 2.60 4.08
C VAL A 81 0.00 3.97 3.52
N VAL A 82 0.20 4.21 2.22
CA VAL A 82 -0.18 5.48 1.57
C VAL A 82 -1.70 5.63 1.55
N GLU A 83 -2.45 4.59 1.20
CA GLU A 83 -3.92 4.59 1.22
C GLU A 83 -4.44 4.88 2.63
N ALA A 84 -3.91 4.19 3.65
CA ALA A 84 -4.30 4.39 5.03
C ALA A 84 -4.06 5.84 5.49
N ALA A 85 -2.90 6.42 5.21
CA ALA A 85 -2.58 7.78 5.57
C ALA A 85 -3.55 8.78 4.92
N LYS A 86 -3.82 8.63 3.62
CA LYS A 86 -4.75 9.46 2.87
C LYS A 86 -6.17 9.40 3.45
N THR A 87 -6.71 8.20 3.64
CA THR A 87 -8.10 8.03 4.11
C THR A 87 -8.29 8.54 5.54
N MET A 88 -7.31 8.39 6.41
CA MET A 88 -7.35 8.97 7.76
C MET A 88 -7.43 10.52 7.75
N GLU A 89 -6.81 11.18 6.78
CA GLU A 89 -6.85 12.64 6.63
C GLU A 89 -8.17 13.13 6.02
N GLU A 90 -8.84 12.32 5.21
CA GLU A 90 -10.13 12.63 4.60
C GLU A 90 -11.32 12.49 5.58
N ALA A 91 -11.10 11.91 6.75
CA ALA A 91 -12.14 11.72 7.76
C ALA A 91 -12.62 13.06 8.34
N ALA A 92 -13.92 13.35 8.19
CA ALA A 92 -14.53 14.58 8.68
C ALA A 92 -14.66 14.63 10.21
N THR A 93 -14.66 13.49 10.90
CA THR A 93 -14.76 13.37 12.36
C THR A 93 -13.81 12.32 12.90
N ASP A 94 -13.48 12.44 14.20
CA ASP A 94 -12.61 11.47 14.88
C ASP A 94 -13.22 10.06 14.85
N ALA A 95 -14.53 9.93 15.07
CA ALA A 95 -15.22 8.64 15.03
C ALA A 95 -15.18 7.98 13.63
N LEU A 96 -15.30 8.76 12.55
CA LEU A 96 -15.10 8.25 11.18
C LEU A 96 -13.65 7.85 10.93
N ARG A 97 -12.71 8.61 11.49
CA ARG A 97 -11.28 8.27 11.40
C ARG A 97 -10.98 6.94 12.08
N ASP A 98 -11.56 6.67 13.25
CA ASP A 98 -11.38 5.39 13.94
C ASP A 98 -11.92 4.20 13.12
N VAL A 99 -13.06 4.36 12.44
CA VAL A 99 -13.58 3.34 11.50
C VAL A 99 -12.61 3.11 10.34
N LEU A 100 -12.06 4.19 9.75
CA LEU A 100 -11.11 4.08 8.64
C LEU A 100 -9.77 3.46 9.08
N ILE A 101 -9.30 3.78 10.30
CA ILE A 101 -8.12 3.15 10.90
C ILE A 101 -8.32 1.66 11.06
N ALA A 102 -9.43 1.22 11.65
CA ALA A 102 -9.72 -0.20 11.83
C ALA A 102 -9.80 -0.94 10.49
N SER A 103 -10.43 -0.33 9.49
CA SER A 103 -10.51 -0.90 8.13
C SER A 103 -9.13 -0.99 7.47
N ALA A 104 -8.30 0.04 7.59
CA ALA A 104 -6.96 0.06 7.01
C ALA A 104 -6.04 -0.97 7.70
N ALA A 105 -6.10 -1.06 9.05
CA ALA A 105 -5.37 -2.07 9.80
C ALA A 105 -5.78 -3.49 9.36
N ALA A 106 -7.08 -3.79 9.28
CA ALA A 106 -7.53 -5.11 8.84
C ALA A 106 -7.01 -5.50 7.44
N LYS A 107 -6.93 -4.55 6.50
CA LYS A 107 -6.31 -4.81 5.17
C LYS A 107 -4.84 -5.18 5.29
N VAL A 108 -4.10 -4.55 6.19
CA VAL A 108 -2.69 -4.83 6.46
C VAL A 108 -2.54 -6.25 7.01
N GLU A 109 -3.32 -6.60 8.05
CA GLU A 109 -3.27 -7.95 8.64
C GLU A 109 -3.55 -9.04 7.60
N HIS A 110 -4.57 -8.87 6.74
CA HIS A 110 -4.85 -9.86 5.70
C HIS A 110 -3.75 -9.96 4.63
N TYR A 111 -3.06 -8.87 4.33
CA TYR A 111 -1.87 -8.90 3.48
C TYR A 111 -0.76 -9.74 4.12
N GLU A 112 -0.49 -9.54 5.42
CA GLU A 112 0.54 -10.24 6.18
C GLU A 112 0.19 -11.71 6.38
N ILE A 113 -1.07 -12.03 6.71
CA ILE A 113 -1.57 -13.42 6.79
C ILE A 113 -1.35 -14.17 5.47
N ALA A 114 -1.68 -13.58 4.33
CA ALA A 114 -1.48 -14.21 3.04
C ALA A 114 0.01 -14.47 2.77
N SER A 115 0.87 -13.51 3.08
CA SER A 115 2.32 -13.60 2.91
C SER A 115 2.92 -14.68 3.83
N TYR A 116 2.59 -14.66 5.12
CA TYR A 116 3.10 -15.64 6.08
C TYR A 116 2.63 -17.06 5.79
N ARG A 117 1.39 -17.27 5.35
CA ARG A 117 0.89 -18.59 4.94
C ARG A 117 1.73 -19.19 3.81
N GLY A 118 2.09 -18.41 2.81
CA GLY A 118 2.97 -18.82 1.73
C GLY A 118 4.36 -19.21 2.22
N LEU A 119 4.93 -18.41 3.11
CA LEU A 119 6.25 -18.66 3.69
C LEU A 119 6.28 -19.89 4.61
N VAL A 120 5.28 -20.07 5.46
CA VAL A 120 5.14 -21.26 6.34
C VAL A 120 5.05 -22.52 5.50
N MET A 121 4.19 -22.54 4.47
CA MET A 121 4.10 -23.66 3.53
C MET A 121 5.45 -23.96 2.87
N SER A 122 6.16 -22.95 2.40
CA SER A 122 7.45 -23.13 1.74
C SER A 122 8.52 -23.67 2.70
N ALA A 123 8.56 -23.19 3.94
CA ALA A 123 9.48 -23.67 4.98
C ALA A 123 9.18 -25.14 5.34
N GLU A 124 7.91 -25.51 5.43
CA GLU A 124 7.47 -26.89 5.69
C GLU A 124 7.91 -27.85 4.57
N LEU A 125 7.61 -27.51 3.32
CA LEU A 125 7.95 -28.34 2.15
C LEU A 125 9.47 -28.50 1.96
N THR A 126 10.27 -27.58 2.48
CA THR A 126 11.73 -27.62 2.39
C THR A 126 12.40 -28.15 3.66
N GLY A 127 11.62 -28.61 4.68
CA GLY A 127 12.14 -29.21 5.91
C GLY A 127 12.86 -28.22 6.82
N GLN A 128 12.50 -26.93 6.78
CA GLN A 128 13.13 -25.87 7.56
C GLN A 128 12.34 -25.60 8.86
N ASP A 129 12.28 -26.56 9.77
CA ASP A 129 11.41 -26.55 10.94
C ASP A 129 11.61 -25.35 11.87
N GLN A 130 12.84 -24.89 12.06
CA GLN A 130 13.13 -23.70 12.89
C GLN A 130 12.59 -22.42 12.25
N ILE A 131 12.78 -22.28 10.94
CA ILE A 131 12.24 -21.14 10.19
C ILE A 131 10.71 -21.19 10.20
N LYS A 132 10.13 -22.36 9.94
CA LYS A 132 8.68 -22.57 9.98
C LYS A 132 8.10 -22.10 11.32
N SER A 133 8.70 -22.52 12.44
CA SER A 133 8.22 -22.14 13.78
C SER A 133 8.21 -20.61 14.02
N LEU A 134 9.24 -19.90 13.56
CA LEU A 134 9.30 -18.43 13.66
C LEU A 134 8.21 -17.76 12.82
N LEU A 135 7.99 -18.25 11.61
CA LEU A 135 6.98 -17.72 10.68
C LEU A 135 5.55 -18.04 11.16
N GLU A 136 5.32 -19.21 11.77
CA GLU A 136 4.05 -19.58 12.38
C GLU A 136 3.70 -18.69 13.58
N GLN A 137 4.69 -18.31 14.39
CA GLN A 137 4.47 -17.34 15.48
C GLN A 137 3.99 -15.99 14.94
N ASN A 138 4.61 -15.49 13.87
CA ASN A 138 4.17 -14.25 13.22
C ASN A 138 2.75 -14.42 12.68
N LEU A 139 2.49 -15.47 11.90
CA LEU A 139 1.17 -15.74 11.33
C LEU A 139 0.06 -15.78 12.39
N GLN A 140 0.30 -16.43 13.51
CA GLN A 140 -0.68 -16.50 14.62
C GLN A 140 -0.99 -15.13 15.22
N GLN A 141 0.00 -14.24 15.29
CA GLN A 141 -0.20 -12.87 15.77
C GLN A 141 -1.06 -12.07 14.80
N GLU A 142 -0.80 -12.20 13.48
CA GLU A 142 -1.62 -11.52 12.46
C GLU A 142 -3.05 -12.03 12.42
N GLU A 143 -3.26 -13.35 12.48
CA GLU A 143 -4.59 -13.94 12.53
C GLU A 143 -5.37 -13.48 13.77
N HIS A 144 -4.68 -13.35 14.91
CA HIS A 144 -5.29 -12.82 16.12
C HIS A 144 -5.64 -11.32 16.01
N ALA A 145 -4.72 -10.52 15.48
CA ALA A 145 -4.95 -9.09 15.30
C ALA A 145 -6.09 -8.80 14.31
N ALA A 146 -6.15 -9.54 13.20
CA ALA A 146 -7.26 -9.46 12.24
C ALA A 146 -8.61 -9.76 12.90
N ASP A 147 -8.72 -10.85 13.69
CA ASP A 147 -9.95 -11.21 14.40
C ASP A 147 -10.39 -10.11 15.38
N LEU A 148 -9.47 -9.52 16.12
CA LEU A 148 -9.77 -8.43 17.05
C LEU A 148 -10.25 -7.16 16.31
N LEU A 149 -9.61 -6.79 15.22
CA LEU A 149 -10.00 -5.63 14.38
C LEU A 149 -11.39 -5.84 13.77
N GLU A 150 -11.65 -7.02 13.21
CA GLU A 150 -12.93 -7.36 12.61
C GLU A 150 -14.07 -7.33 13.63
N ARG A 151 -13.83 -7.77 14.87
CA ARG A 151 -14.81 -7.67 15.97
C ARG A 151 -15.03 -6.25 16.46
N SER A 152 -14.03 -5.38 16.41
CA SER A 152 -14.14 -3.98 16.82
C SER A 152 -14.88 -3.11 15.80
N ALA A 153 -14.77 -3.42 14.51
CA ALA A 153 -15.30 -2.61 13.42
C ALA A 153 -16.82 -2.30 13.52
N PRO A 154 -17.72 -3.27 13.83
CA PRO A 154 -19.14 -2.99 13.99
C PRO A 154 -19.42 -2.02 15.13
N GLN A 155 -18.68 -2.11 16.25
CA GLN A 155 -18.87 -1.24 17.42
C GLN A 155 -18.44 0.20 17.09
N LEU A 156 -17.32 0.38 16.38
CA LEU A 156 -16.86 1.69 15.91
C LEU A 156 -17.88 2.31 14.96
N LEU A 157 -18.39 1.55 14.00
CA LEU A 157 -19.40 2.03 13.08
C LEU A 157 -20.70 2.40 13.81
N GLN A 158 -21.13 1.63 14.81
CA GLN A 158 -22.29 1.94 15.63
C GLN A 158 -22.12 3.25 16.39
N LYS A 159 -20.93 3.53 16.95
CA LYS A 159 -20.64 4.83 17.59
C LYS A 159 -20.83 6.00 16.61
N VAL A 160 -20.38 5.84 15.36
CA VAL A 160 -20.61 6.86 14.31
C VAL A 160 -22.10 7.07 14.05
N LEU A 161 -22.85 5.98 13.86
CA LEU A 161 -24.29 6.06 13.57
C LEU A 161 -25.10 6.71 14.70
N LEU A 162 -24.70 6.53 15.96
CA LEU A 162 -25.35 7.13 17.12
C LEU A 162 -25.01 8.61 17.31
N THR A 163 -23.86 9.07 16.81
CA THR A 163 -23.42 10.47 16.96
C THR A 163 -23.81 11.36 15.81
N GLN A 164 -24.19 10.77 14.66
CA GLN A 164 -24.74 11.56 13.56
C GLN A 164 -26.19 11.89 13.85
N PRO A 165 -26.64 13.19 13.71
CA PRO A 165 -28.06 13.48 13.67
C PRO A 165 -28.67 12.59 12.60
N THR A 166 -29.74 11.88 12.94
CA THR A 166 -30.41 10.93 12.05
C THR A 166 -30.53 11.54 10.65
N ALA A 167 -29.61 11.22 9.79
CA ALA A 167 -29.78 11.46 8.37
C ALA A 167 -31.06 10.73 8.02
N GLY A 168 -32.06 11.46 7.54
CA GLY A 168 -33.27 10.87 7.01
C GLY A 168 -32.90 9.73 6.06
N PRO A 169 -33.86 8.85 5.68
CA PRO A 169 -33.57 7.64 4.95
C PRO A 169 -32.54 7.96 3.87
N VAL A 170 -31.40 7.22 3.91
CA VAL A 170 -30.29 7.41 2.95
C VAL A 170 -30.96 7.60 1.61
N PRO A 171 -30.86 8.79 0.96
CA PRO A 171 -31.48 8.96 -0.34
C PRO A 171 -30.97 7.80 -1.17
N ALA A 172 -31.89 7.03 -1.75
CA ALA A 172 -31.52 5.93 -2.63
C ALA A 172 -30.41 6.48 -3.50
N ILE A 173 -29.25 5.80 -3.47
CA ILE A 173 -28.10 6.19 -4.29
C ILE A 173 -28.69 6.26 -5.68
N GLN A 174 -29.11 7.46 -6.09
CA GLN A 174 -29.25 7.72 -7.50
C GLN A 174 -27.85 7.42 -8.00
N GLU A 175 -27.71 6.39 -8.80
CA GLU A 175 -26.55 6.17 -9.63
C GLU A 175 -26.34 7.48 -10.41
N THR A 176 -25.76 8.45 -9.76
CA THR A 176 -24.99 9.46 -10.47
C THR A 176 -23.85 8.64 -11.02
N VAL A 177 -24.08 8.14 -12.21
CA VAL A 177 -23.02 7.74 -13.11
C VAL A 177 -22.00 8.86 -13.02
N VAL A 178 -20.95 8.67 -12.21
CA VAL A 178 -19.79 9.56 -12.16
C VAL A 178 -19.03 9.26 -13.44
N THR A 179 -19.63 9.66 -14.55
CA THR A 179 -18.97 9.87 -15.82
C THR A 179 -18.44 11.31 -15.83
N GLN A 180 -17.54 11.59 -14.93
CA GLN A 180 -16.54 12.61 -15.22
C GLN A 180 -15.19 11.93 -15.01
N PRO A 181 -14.43 11.72 -16.12
CA PRO A 181 -13.02 11.48 -15.97
C PRO A 181 -12.50 12.65 -15.13
N HIS A 182 -11.77 12.37 -14.05
CA HIS A 182 -10.94 13.37 -13.42
C HIS A 182 -9.99 13.88 -14.53
N VAL A 183 -10.36 15.00 -15.15
CA VAL A 183 -9.47 15.70 -16.04
C VAL A 183 -8.34 16.18 -15.12
N ALA A 184 -7.21 15.48 -15.17
CA ALA A 184 -6.02 15.88 -14.45
C ALA A 184 -5.79 17.36 -14.72
N ASN A 185 -5.86 18.19 -13.67
CA ASN A 185 -5.67 19.62 -13.84
C ASN A 185 -4.17 19.85 -14.05
N VAL A 186 -3.79 20.28 -15.25
CA VAL A 186 -2.40 20.59 -15.63
C VAL A 186 -1.70 21.42 -14.56
N GLY A 187 -2.42 22.30 -13.87
CA GLY A 187 -1.90 23.14 -12.79
C GLY A 187 -1.42 22.39 -11.56
N GLN A 188 -1.71 21.10 -11.42
CA GLN A 188 -1.23 20.24 -10.31
C GLN A 188 0.05 19.49 -10.66
N ILE A 189 0.41 19.39 -11.93
CA ILE A 189 1.63 18.72 -12.39
C ILE A 189 2.84 19.63 -12.11
N ARG A 190 3.88 19.07 -11.50
CA ARG A 190 5.11 19.80 -11.16
C ARG A 190 6.35 19.01 -11.59
N PRO A 191 7.43 19.69 -11.99
CA PRO A 191 8.73 19.03 -12.20
C PRO A 191 9.16 18.25 -10.94
N GLY A 192 9.73 17.07 -11.15
CA GLY A 192 10.16 16.17 -10.08
C GLY A 192 9.13 15.11 -9.69
N MET A 193 7.86 15.23 -10.08
CA MET A 193 6.85 14.20 -9.81
C MET A 193 7.23 12.88 -10.49
N ALA A 194 7.04 11.77 -9.78
CA ALA A 194 7.29 10.44 -10.31
C ALA A 194 6.17 10.04 -11.28
N VAL A 195 6.53 9.38 -12.39
CA VAL A 195 5.58 8.90 -13.39
C VAL A 195 5.65 7.39 -13.50
N PHE A 196 4.51 6.74 -13.34
CA PHE A 196 4.34 5.30 -13.46
C PHE A 196 3.31 4.98 -14.55
N GLY A 197 3.50 3.85 -15.22
CA GLY A 197 2.45 3.27 -16.06
C GLY A 197 1.40 2.54 -15.23
N SER A 198 0.29 2.15 -15.87
CA SER A 198 -0.65 1.20 -15.30
C SER A 198 0.12 -0.06 -14.87
N TYR A 199 -0.24 -0.68 -13.74
CA TYR A 199 0.51 -1.78 -13.10
C TYR A 199 1.87 -1.39 -12.49
N ALA A 200 2.02 -0.12 -12.05
CA ALA A 200 3.15 0.39 -11.25
C ALA A 200 4.55 0.28 -11.89
N GLY A 201 4.66 0.06 -13.21
CA GLY A 201 5.94 0.14 -13.91
C GLY A 201 6.45 1.57 -13.93
N SER A 202 7.73 1.81 -13.52
CA SER A 202 8.31 3.16 -13.53
C SER A 202 8.54 3.63 -14.96
N VAL A 203 8.02 4.82 -15.29
CA VAL A 203 8.27 5.50 -16.58
C VAL A 203 9.42 6.52 -16.44
N GLY A 204 9.44 7.31 -15.37
CA GLY A 204 10.45 8.34 -15.14
C GLY A 204 9.98 9.42 -14.18
N GLN A 205 10.48 10.64 -14.39
CA GLN A 205 10.10 11.83 -13.60
C GLN A 205 9.74 13.01 -14.52
N VAL A 206 8.78 13.82 -14.11
CA VAL A 206 8.41 15.05 -14.81
C VAL A 206 9.59 15.99 -14.82
N LYS A 207 10.00 16.41 -16.03
CA LYS A 207 11.09 17.37 -16.27
C LYS A 207 10.57 18.78 -16.56
N GLU A 208 9.51 18.87 -17.36
CA GLU A 208 8.90 20.10 -17.80
C GLU A 208 7.39 19.92 -17.96
N VAL A 209 6.60 20.94 -17.63
CA VAL A 209 5.14 20.93 -17.77
C VAL A 209 4.73 21.96 -18.80
N ARG A 210 3.82 21.58 -19.71
CA ARG A 210 3.28 22.40 -20.78
C ARG A 210 1.75 22.42 -20.71
N SER A 211 1.10 23.14 -21.57
CA SER A 211 -0.35 23.32 -21.54
C SER A 211 -1.15 22.05 -21.83
N THR A 212 -0.63 21.13 -22.66
CA THR A 212 -1.34 19.94 -23.13
C THR A 212 -0.60 18.63 -22.86
N ASP A 213 0.69 18.72 -22.51
CA ASP A 213 1.57 17.59 -22.25
C ASP A 213 2.64 17.95 -21.19
N PHE A 214 3.36 16.97 -20.73
CA PHE A 214 4.52 17.15 -19.87
C PHE A 214 5.67 16.25 -20.32
N LEU A 215 6.88 16.77 -20.26
CA LEU A 215 8.10 16.04 -20.62
C LEU A 215 8.52 15.16 -19.44
N VAL A 216 8.70 13.88 -19.69
CA VAL A 216 9.17 12.89 -18.70
C VAL A 216 10.61 12.51 -19.04
N ASN A 217 11.50 12.72 -18.07
CA ASN A 217 12.87 12.22 -18.11
C ASN A 217 12.86 10.73 -17.78
N ARG A 218 13.45 9.92 -18.64
CA ARG A 218 13.49 8.45 -18.54
C ARG A 218 14.94 7.97 -18.46
N PRO A 219 15.42 7.46 -17.30
CA PRO A 219 16.77 6.92 -17.18
C PRO A 219 17.06 5.86 -18.26
N ALA A 220 18.16 6.04 -18.99
CA ALA A 220 18.63 5.15 -20.07
C ALA A 220 17.68 5.01 -21.29
N LYS A 221 16.65 5.85 -21.39
CA LYS A 221 15.73 5.92 -22.54
C LYS A 221 15.57 7.39 -23.01
N ARG A 222 14.94 7.58 -24.16
CA ARG A 222 14.61 8.94 -24.62
C ARG A 222 13.48 9.54 -23.77
N ASP A 223 13.57 10.84 -23.49
CA ASP A 223 12.48 11.60 -22.89
C ASP A 223 11.22 11.54 -23.78
N VAL A 224 10.05 11.56 -23.16
CA VAL A 224 8.76 11.52 -23.89
C VAL A 224 7.83 12.62 -23.42
N TYR A 225 7.01 13.14 -24.35
CA TYR A 225 5.97 14.14 -24.11
C TYR A 225 4.65 13.43 -23.82
N VAL A 226 4.34 13.21 -22.55
CA VAL A 226 3.13 12.52 -22.12
C VAL A 226 1.95 13.47 -22.16
N PRO A 227 0.89 13.18 -22.92
CA PRO A 227 -0.31 14.00 -22.92
C PRO A 227 -1.02 13.96 -21.58
N VAL A 228 -1.62 15.09 -21.17
CA VAL A 228 -2.36 15.17 -19.90
C VAL A 228 -3.57 14.24 -19.86
N ASP A 229 -4.20 13.97 -21.00
CA ASP A 229 -5.30 13.01 -21.12
C ASP A 229 -4.89 11.53 -20.98
N ALA A 230 -3.58 11.25 -21.00
CA ALA A 230 -3.04 9.93 -20.71
C ALA A 230 -2.90 9.64 -19.20
N ILE A 231 -3.13 10.62 -18.35
CA ILE A 231 -3.13 10.43 -16.89
C ILE A 231 -4.40 9.68 -16.50
N GLU A 232 -4.22 8.61 -15.73
CA GLU A 232 -5.29 7.88 -15.08
C GLU A 232 -5.61 8.50 -13.73
N GLU A 233 -4.57 8.72 -12.92
CA GLU A 233 -4.70 9.23 -11.56
C GLU A 233 -3.46 10.01 -11.14
N MET A 234 -3.63 10.92 -10.18
CA MET A 234 -2.54 11.63 -9.49
C MET A 234 -2.66 11.40 -7.99
N ILE A 235 -1.60 10.85 -7.38
CA ILE A 235 -1.56 10.52 -5.95
C ILE A 235 -0.35 11.24 -5.32
N GLY A 236 -0.60 12.33 -4.61
CA GLY A 236 0.48 13.16 -4.06
C GLY A 236 1.45 13.63 -5.15
N ASP A 237 2.73 13.29 -5.03
CA ASP A 237 3.77 13.61 -6.03
C ASP A 237 3.99 12.48 -7.07
N THR A 238 2.95 11.66 -7.31
CA THR A 238 3.00 10.54 -8.26
C THR A 238 1.91 10.69 -9.31
N ILE A 239 2.27 10.47 -10.58
CA ILE A 239 1.35 10.42 -11.73
C ILE A 239 1.28 8.97 -12.21
N VAL A 240 0.07 8.43 -12.34
CA VAL A 240 -0.20 7.12 -12.92
C VAL A 240 -0.82 7.30 -14.30
N LEU A 241 -0.26 6.61 -15.29
CA LEU A 241 -0.73 6.67 -16.69
C LEU A 241 -1.71 5.53 -16.98
N LYS A 242 -2.62 5.74 -17.91
CA LYS A 242 -3.54 4.73 -18.46
C LYS A 242 -2.84 3.60 -19.22
N VAL A 243 -1.56 3.78 -19.58
CA VAL A 243 -0.77 2.84 -20.37
C VAL A 243 0.32 2.19 -19.54
N LYS A 244 0.74 0.97 -19.88
CA LYS A 244 1.85 0.30 -19.22
C LYS A 244 3.17 1.03 -19.50
N ALA A 245 4.12 0.97 -18.57
CA ALA A 245 5.44 1.59 -18.75
C ALA A 245 6.18 1.05 -19.98
N ASP A 246 6.00 -0.25 -20.31
CA ASP A 246 6.62 -0.87 -21.47
C ASP A 246 5.99 -0.43 -22.81
N ASP A 247 4.73 -0.01 -22.79
CA ASP A 247 4.00 0.43 -23.98
C ASP A 247 4.28 1.91 -24.33
N VAL A 248 4.89 2.69 -23.43
CA VAL A 248 5.16 4.13 -23.62
C VAL A 248 5.97 4.41 -24.88
N ASP A 249 6.91 3.53 -25.24
CA ASP A 249 7.74 3.66 -26.45
C ASP A 249 6.94 3.51 -27.74
N SER A 250 5.77 2.86 -27.71
CA SER A 250 4.88 2.65 -28.84
C SER A 250 3.79 3.71 -29.00
N MET A 251 3.69 4.65 -28.05
CA MET A 251 2.62 5.64 -28.00
C MET A 251 2.82 6.85 -28.92
N GLY A 252 3.99 6.97 -29.58
CA GLY A 252 4.30 8.11 -30.46
C GLY A 252 4.50 9.42 -29.71
N TRP A 253 4.97 9.37 -28.45
CA TRP A 253 5.16 10.53 -27.60
C TRP A 253 6.56 11.16 -27.68
N GLU A 254 7.31 10.88 -28.75
CA GLU A 254 8.67 11.45 -28.95
C GLU A 254 8.65 12.95 -29.32
N LYS A 255 7.49 13.47 -29.70
CA LYS A 255 7.31 14.88 -30.09
C LYS A 255 6.16 15.49 -29.27
N PRO A 256 6.29 16.81 -28.94
CA PRO A 256 5.20 17.52 -28.27
C PRO A 256 3.95 17.58 -29.15
N ARG A 257 2.77 17.59 -28.51
CA ARG A 257 1.53 17.93 -29.26
C ARG A 257 1.59 19.35 -29.73
N ILE A 258 1.39 19.55 -31.04
CA ILE A 258 1.22 20.88 -31.66
C ILE A 258 -0.27 21.22 -31.50
N ILE A 259 -0.56 22.36 -30.88
CA ILE A 259 -1.91 22.93 -30.76
C ILE A 259 -2.33 23.49 -32.11
#